data_67565cb005e6d5836a677ad011e84ba6
#
_entry.id   67565cb005e6d5836a677ad011e84ba6
#
_cell.length_a   1.000
_cell.length_b   1.000
_cell.length_c   1.000
_cell.angle_alpha   90.00
_cell.angle_beta   90.00
_cell.angle_gamma   90.00
#
_symmetry.space_group_name_H-M   'P 1'
#
loop_
_entity.id
_entity.type
_entity.pdbx_description
1 polymer ?
#
loop_
_entity_poly.entity_id
_entity_poly.type
_entity_poly.pdbx_seq_one_letter_code
_entity_poly.pdbx_strand_id
1 'polypeptide(L)'
;QMRAVADRADVALGTLYRYFPSKIHLLVSALGRTFEQAEAAMRGKPVPGDTPADRVISVLKKTTRGLQGDPHLTEALTRAFMFADASVASEIHDVGMLMTSMLTHAMDPDRTDEVNDDDVAIARVIGDVWLSALVAWVTGRSTAAETAQHMETAVRLLLRD
;
A
#
# COMPACT_ATOMS: atom_id res chain seq x y z
N GLN A 1 6.90 7.49 -19.53
CA GLN A 1 8.23 7.17 -20.08
C GLN A 1 9.32 7.75 -19.18
N MET A 2 10.42 7.03 -19.00
CA MET A 2 11.53 7.44 -18.13
C MET A 2 12.13 8.79 -18.57
N ARG A 3 12.23 9.05 -19.86
CA ARG A 3 12.71 10.35 -20.39
C ARG A 3 11.83 11.51 -19.91
N ALA A 4 10.51 11.38 -20.01
CA ALA A 4 9.57 12.41 -19.55
C ALA A 4 9.66 12.65 -18.03
N VAL A 5 9.91 11.60 -17.27
CA VAL A 5 10.15 11.72 -15.80
C VAL A 5 11.45 12.49 -15.52
N ALA A 6 12.54 12.15 -16.23
CA ALA A 6 13.81 12.84 -16.09
C ALA A 6 13.70 14.33 -16.43
N ASP A 7 13.05 14.65 -17.56
CA ASP A 7 12.84 16.03 -18.00
C ASP A 7 12.02 16.83 -16.96
N ARG A 8 10.97 16.23 -16.43
CA ARG A 8 10.12 16.88 -15.41
C ARG A 8 10.82 17.05 -14.06
N ALA A 9 11.71 16.14 -13.70
CA ALA A 9 12.52 16.19 -12.49
C ALA A 9 13.79 17.05 -12.65
N ASP A 10 14.04 17.59 -13.84
CA ASP A 10 15.24 18.38 -14.18
C ASP A 10 16.55 17.62 -13.88
N VAL A 11 16.58 16.36 -14.29
CA VAL A 11 17.78 15.51 -14.17
C VAL A 11 18.11 14.84 -15.50
N ALA A 12 19.37 14.48 -15.68
CA ALA A 12 19.78 13.70 -16.85
C ALA A 12 19.18 12.29 -16.79
N LEU A 13 18.77 11.74 -17.95
CA LEU A 13 18.19 10.40 -18.04
C LEU A 13 19.12 9.33 -17.45
N GLY A 14 20.42 9.43 -17.68
CA GLY A 14 21.42 8.52 -17.08
C GLY A 14 21.47 8.60 -15.54
N THR A 15 21.25 9.79 -15.00
CA THR A 15 21.15 9.98 -13.55
C THR A 15 19.92 9.30 -12.98
N LEU A 16 18.76 9.43 -13.66
CA LEU A 16 17.54 8.76 -13.26
C LEU A 16 17.72 7.23 -13.26
N TYR A 17 18.30 6.65 -14.31
CA TYR A 17 18.58 5.21 -14.38
C TYR A 17 19.58 4.71 -13.35
N ARG A 18 20.48 5.56 -12.88
CA ARG A 18 21.42 5.19 -11.80
C ARG A 18 20.67 4.98 -10.46
N TYR A 19 19.62 5.75 -10.18
CA TYR A 19 18.79 5.60 -8.98
C TYR A 19 17.70 4.56 -9.15
N PHE A 20 17.11 4.47 -10.33
CA PHE A 20 16.00 3.57 -10.64
C PHE A 20 16.34 2.81 -11.94
N PRO A 21 16.91 1.60 -11.83
CA PRO A 21 17.40 0.84 -13.01
C PRO A 21 16.33 0.52 -14.03
N SER A 22 15.05 0.51 -13.66
CA SER A 22 13.92 0.30 -14.55
C SER A 22 12.71 1.14 -14.14
N LYS A 23 11.73 1.23 -15.04
CA LYS A 23 10.42 1.84 -14.74
C LYS A 23 9.72 1.17 -13.55
N ILE A 24 9.84 -0.16 -13.41
CA ILE A 24 9.27 -0.90 -12.28
C ILE A 24 9.91 -0.47 -10.96
N HIS A 25 11.24 -0.35 -10.90
CA HIS A 25 11.95 0.18 -9.73
C HIS A 25 11.43 1.58 -9.34
N LEU A 26 11.29 2.47 -10.31
CA LEU A 26 10.78 3.82 -10.08
C LEU A 26 9.36 3.79 -9.51
N LEU A 27 8.47 3.02 -10.11
CA LEU A 27 7.07 2.96 -9.70
C LEU A 27 6.89 2.28 -8.34
N VAL A 28 7.60 1.20 -8.05
CA VAL A 28 7.56 0.55 -6.72
C VAL A 28 8.13 1.47 -5.65
N SER A 29 9.21 2.18 -5.93
CA SER A 29 9.77 3.20 -5.01
C SER A 29 8.80 4.36 -4.79
N ALA A 30 8.08 4.79 -5.81
CA ALA A 30 7.04 5.82 -5.70
C ALA A 30 5.87 5.35 -4.83
N LEU A 31 5.47 4.08 -4.94
CA LEU A 31 4.44 3.49 -4.08
C LEU A 31 4.90 3.47 -2.61
N GLY A 32 6.14 3.06 -2.35
CA GLY A 32 6.75 3.12 -1.02
C GLY A 32 6.71 4.54 -0.45
N ARG A 33 7.07 5.53 -1.25
CA ARG A 33 7.02 6.95 -0.86
C ARG A 33 5.59 7.41 -0.52
N THR A 34 4.61 6.95 -1.28
CA THR A 34 3.19 7.23 -1.01
C THR A 34 2.76 6.66 0.35
N PHE A 35 3.17 5.45 0.69
CA PHE A 35 2.89 4.84 1.99
C PHE A 35 3.63 5.53 3.14
N GLU A 36 4.89 5.90 2.97
CA GLU A 36 5.62 6.69 3.96
C GLU A 36 4.91 8.02 4.28
N GLN A 37 4.43 8.71 3.26
CA GLN A 37 3.68 9.95 3.42
C GLN A 37 2.34 9.73 4.12
N ALA A 38 1.63 8.64 3.80
CA ALA A 38 0.38 8.28 4.45
C ALA A 38 0.60 7.93 5.94
N GLU A 39 1.64 7.17 6.25
CA GLU A 39 2.04 6.85 7.62
C GLU A 39 2.40 8.12 8.42
N ALA A 40 3.22 9.00 7.85
CA ALA A 40 3.60 10.26 8.48
C ALA A 40 2.38 11.16 8.74
N ALA A 41 1.42 11.22 7.82
CA ALA A 41 0.19 11.99 7.96
C ALA A 41 -0.75 11.45 9.05
N MET A 42 -0.65 10.18 9.40
CA MET A 42 -1.43 9.53 10.46
C MET A 42 -0.73 9.57 11.83
N ARG A 43 0.58 9.81 11.85
CA ARG A 43 1.39 9.81 13.07
C ARG A 43 0.87 10.85 14.07
N GLY A 44 0.70 10.43 15.33
CA GLY A 44 0.19 11.29 16.40
C GLY A 44 -1.31 11.61 16.33
N LYS A 45 -2.04 11.03 15.38
CA LYS A 45 -3.49 11.16 15.28
C LYS A 45 -4.16 9.87 15.73
N PRO A 46 -5.33 9.97 16.43
CA PRO A 46 -6.12 8.78 16.76
C PRO A 46 -6.53 8.03 15.49
N VAL A 47 -6.46 6.71 15.54
CA VAL A 47 -7.00 5.84 14.49
C VAL A 47 -8.49 5.61 14.78
N PRO A 48 -9.41 6.04 13.89
CA PRO A 48 -10.83 5.86 14.13
C PRO A 48 -11.25 4.39 14.18
N GLY A 49 -12.05 4.03 15.17
CA GLY A 49 -12.64 2.70 15.31
C GLY A 49 -12.57 2.18 16.74
N ASP A 50 -13.61 1.47 17.15
CA ASP A 50 -13.73 0.93 18.51
C ASP A 50 -13.02 -0.43 18.66
N THR A 51 -12.95 -1.20 17.55
CA THR A 51 -12.30 -2.51 17.52
C THR A 51 -11.05 -2.49 16.63
N PRO A 52 -10.13 -3.47 16.78
CA PRO A 52 -9.02 -3.62 15.85
C PRO A 52 -9.48 -3.69 14.38
N ALA A 53 -10.55 -4.43 14.09
CA ALA A 53 -11.13 -4.50 12.75
C ALA A 53 -11.60 -3.14 12.23
N ASP A 54 -12.31 -2.37 13.04
CA ASP A 54 -12.80 -1.03 12.65
C ASP A 54 -11.64 -0.07 12.35
N ARG A 55 -10.58 -0.10 13.15
CA ARG A 55 -9.41 0.73 12.94
C ARG A 55 -8.65 0.35 11.65
N VAL A 56 -8.44 -0.93 11.39
CA VAL A 56 -7.81 -1.41 10.16
C VAL A 56 -8.66 -1.05 8.95
N ILE A 57 -9.97 -1.23 9.00
CA ILE A 57 -10.89 -0.84 7.93
C ILE A 57 -10.80 0.66 7.66
N SER A 58 -10.75 1.48 8.70
CA SER A 58 -10.61 2.94 8.59
C SER A 58 -9.31 3.33 7.85
N VAL A 59 -8.18 2.72 8.21
CA VAL A 59 -6.88 2.96 7.54
C VAL A 59 -6.93 2.54 6.08
N LEU A 60 -7.45 1.36 5.78
CA LEU A 60 -7.57 0.86 4.40
C LEU A 60 -8.48 1.73 3.54
N LYS A 61 -9.63 2.15 4.06
CA LYS A 61 -10.55 3.06 3.36
C LYS A 61 -9.88 4.39 3.02
N LYS A 62 -9.14 4.96 3.95
CA LYS A 62 -8.42 6.22 3.74
C LYS A 62 -7.32 6.08 2.68
N THR A 63 -6.52 5.03 2.77
CA THR A 63 -5.44 4.74 1.82
C THR A 63 -5.99 4.46 0.43
N THR A 64 -7.03 3.65 0.33
CA THR A 64 -7.70 3.32 -0.95
C THR A 64 -8.31 4.56 -1.60
N ARG A 65 -8.95 5.43 -0.83
CA ARG A 65 -9.48 6.71 -1.36
C ARG A 65 -8.39 7.59 -1.95
N GLY A 66 -7.24 7.66 -1.31
CA GLY A 66 -6.07 8.39 -1.83
C GLY A 66 -5.61 7.84 -3.18
N LEU A 67 -5.55 6.53 -3.33
CA LEU A 67 -5.19 5.86 -4.59
C LEU A 67 -6.27 6.03 -5.66
N GLN A 68 -7.54 5.95 -5.31
CA GLN A 68 -8.67 6.12 -6.25
C GLN A 68 -8.80 7.55 -6.78
N GLY A 69 -8.17 8.53 -6.12
CA GLY A 69 -8.12 9.92 -6.59
C GLY A 69 -7.31 10.11 -7.88
N ASP A 70 -6.38 9.20 -8.19
CA ASP A 70 -5.64 9.16 -9.45
C ASP A 70 -5.65 7.73 -10.03
N PRO A 71 -6.69 7.36 -10.79
CA PRO A 71 -6.82 6.01 -11.33
C PRO A 71 -5.68 5.58 -12.25
N HIS A 72 -5.13 6.50 -13.05
CA HIS A 72 -4.03 6.20 -13.96
C HIS A 72 -2.73 5.90 -13.21
N LEU A 73 -2.41 6.70 -12.19
CA LEU A 73 -1.26 6.44 -11.34
C LEU A 73 -1.43 5.13 -10.58
N THR A 74 -2.61 4.89 -10.00
CA THR A 74 -2.92 3.64 -9.27
C THR A 74 -2.81 2.42 -10.18
N GLU A 75 -3.29 2.49 -11.43
CA GLU A 75 -3.10 1.42 -12.40
C GLU A 75 -1.61 1.16 -12.67
N ALA A 76 -0.82 2.21 -12.90
CA ALA A 76 0.62 2.08 -13.16
C ALA A 76 1.36 1.45 -11.97
N LEU A 77 1.07 1.90 -10.75
CA LEU A 77 1.68 1.38 -9.52
C LEU A 77 1.29 -0.08 -9.28
N THR A 78 0.01 -0.42 -9.45
CA THR A 78 -0.51 -1.78 -9.28
C THR A 78 0.12 -2.74 -10.29
N ARG A 79 0.20 -2.35 -11.56
CA ARG A 79 0.86 -3.15 -12.60
C ARG A 79 2.34 -3.34 -12.30
N ALA A 80 3.05 -2.30 -11.88
CA ALA A 80 4.46 -2.40 -11.53
C ALA A 80 4.68 -3.40 -10.39
N PHE A 81 3.84 -3.35 -9.37
CA PHE A 81 3.91 -4.27 -8.24
C PHE A 81 3.63 -5.71 -8.66
N MET A 82 2.63 -5.94 -9.52
CA MET A 82 2.29 -7.28 -10.02
C MET A 82 3.38 -7.90 -10.88
N PHE A 83 4.07 -7.10 -11.70
CA PHE A 83 5.11 -7.56 -12.61
C PHE A 83 6.53 -7.42 -12.07
N ALA A 84 6.67 -6.98 -10.81
CA ALA A 84 7.95 -6.94 -10.13
C ALA A 84 8.54 -8.34 -9.98
N ASP A 85 9.79 -8.49 -10.37
CA ASP A 85 10.55 -9.72 -10.24
C ASP A 85 11.59 -9.62 -9.11
N ALA A 86 12.47 -10.60 -9.02
CA ALA A 86 13.52 -10.64 -8.00
C ALA A 86 14.48 -9.43 -8.04
N SER A 87 14.59 -8.71 -9.16
CA SER A 87 15.45 -7.53 -9.27
C SER A 87 14.94 -6.34 -8.45
N VAL A 88 13.65 -6.30 -8.12
CA VAL A 88 13.00 -5.29 -7.26
C VAL A 88 12.59 -5.85 -5.88
N ALA A 89 13.13 -6.99 -5.47
CA ALA A 89 12.75 -7.65 -4.22
C ALA A 89 12.95 -6.75 -2.99
N SER A 90 14.00 -5.94 -2.96
CA SER A 90 14.28 -5.00 -1.87
C SER A 90 13.19 -3.94 -1.73
N GLU A 91 12.82 -3.31 -2.83
CA GLU A 91 11.78 -2.27 -2.87
C GLU A 91 10.39 -2.84 -2.55
N ILE A 92 10.09 -4.03 -3.02
CA ILE A 92 8.86 -4.76 -2.68
C ILE A 92 8.82 -5.09 -1.18
N HIS A 93 9.94 -5.54 -0.62
CA HIS A 93 10.05 -5.82 0.81
C HIS A 93 9.78 -4.55 1.64
N ASP A 94 10.36 -3.42 1.26
CA ASP A 94 10.18 -2.14 1.96
C ASP A 94 8.72 -1.67 1.93
N VAL A 95 8.04 -1.79 0.79
CA VAL A 95 6.60 -1.52 0.66
C VAL A 95 5.78 -2.43 1.59
N GLY A 96 6.10 -3.72 1.61
CA GLY A 96 5.45 -4.71 2.48
C GLY A 96 5.64 -4.39 3.96
N MET A 97 6.83 -3.96 4.37
CA MET A 97 7.13 -3.57 5.76
C MET A 97 6.35 -2.32 6.16
N LEU A 98 6.25 -1.31 5.30
CA LEU A 98 5.44 -0.11 5.54
C LEU A 98 3.96 -0.47 5.73
N MET A 99 3.41 -1.30 4.85
CA MET A 99 2.03 -1.77 4.95
C MET A 99 1.78 -2.54 6.25
N THR A 100 2.67 -3.46 6.58
CA THR A 100 2.60 -4.23 7.84
C THR A 100 2.63 -3.32 9.05
N SER A 101 3.53 -2.34 9.08
CA SER A 101 3.64 -1.34 10.15
C SER A 101 2.35 -0.53 10.32
N MET A 102 1.77 -0.06 9.22
CA MET A 102 0.52 0.70 9.24
C MET A 102 -0.64 -0.14 9.81
N LEU A 103 -0.78 -1.38 9.37
CA LEU A 103 -1.88 -2.24 9.77
C LEU A 103 -1.74 -2.75 11.21
N THR A 104 -0.55 -3.14 11.63
CA THR A 104 -0.31 -3.58 13.02
C THR A 104 -0.46 -2.45 14.02
N HIS A 105 -0.07 -1.22 13.65
CA HIS A 105 -0.35 -0.03 14.46
C HIS A 105 -1.87 0.23 14.57
N ALA A 106 -2.62 0.06 13.48
CA ALA A 106 -4.07 0.21 13.52
C ALA A 106 -4.76 -0.86 14.39
N MET A 107 -4.22 -2.08 14.43
CA MET A 107 -4.74 -3.16 15.31
C MET A 107 -4.62 -2.77 16.78
N ASP A 108 -3.48 -2.21 17.17
CA ASP A 108 -3.22 -1.79 18.55
C ASP A 108 -2.35 -0.51 18.57
N PRO A 109 -2.99 0.68 18.54
CA PRO A 109 -2.27 1.96 18.53
C PRO A 109 -1.48 2.26 19.81
N ASP A 110 -1.86 1.64 20.92
CA ASP A 110 -1.26 1.86 22.24
C ASP A 110 -0.19 0.81 22.59
N ARG A 111 0.14 -0.06 21.65
CA ARG A 111 1.12 -1.11 21.85
C ARG A 111 2.49 -0.54 22.26
N THR A 112 3.06 -1.11 23.32
CA THR A 112 4.37 -0.75 23.85
C THR A 112 5.41 -1.86 23.69
N ASP A 113 4.97 -3.08 23.40
CA ASP A 113 5.78 -4.26 23.17
C ASP A 113 5.99 -4.52 21.66
N GLU A 114 6.80 -5.53 21.36
CA GLU A 114 6.99 -5.95 19.96
C GLU A 114 5.70 -6.52 19.35
N VAL A 115 5.52 -6.28 18.06
CA VAL A 115 4.39 -6.86 17.31
C VAL A 115 4.56 -8.37 17.26
N ASN A 116 3.53 -9.12 17.65
CA ASN A 116 3.56 -10.58 17.61
C ASN A 116 3.44 -11.12 16.17
N ASP A 117 3.88 -12.36 15.99
CA ASP A 117 3.92 -13.00 14.67
C ASP A 117 2.52 -13.19 14.06
N ASP A 118 1.49 -13.38 14.87
CA ASP A 118 0.11 -13.53 14.38
C ASP A 118 -0.41 -12.22 13.79
N ASP A 119 -0.16 -11.09 14.44
CA ASP A 119 -0.54 -9.77 13.92
C ASP A 119 0.21 -9.45 12.61
N VAL A 120 1.48 -9.81 12.52
CA VAL A 120 2.26 -9.68 11.27
C VAL A 120 1.67 -10.55 10.17
N ALA A 121 1.32 -11.80 10.46
CA ALA A 121 0.70 -12.72 9.51
C ALA A 121 -0.66 -12.20 9.02
N ILE A 122 -1.50 -11.72 9.92
CA ILE A 122 -2.79 -11.11 9.60
C ILE A 122 -2.60 -9.89 8.69
N ALA A 123 -1.67 -9.00 9.03
CA ALA A 123 -1.37 -7.81 8.23
C ALA A 123 -0.93 -8.18 6.80
N ARG A 124 -0.10 -9.21 6.66
CA ARG A 124 0.34 -9.71 5.34
C ARG A 124 -0.83 -10.24 4.51
N VAL A 125 -1.70 -11.05 5.10
CA VAL A 125 -2.88 -11.58 4.39
C VAL A 125 -3.81 -10.44 3.98
N ILE A 126 -4.06 -9.47 4.84
CA ILE A 126 -4.85 -8.28 4.50
C ILE A 126 -4.21 -7.51 3.33
N GLY A 127 -2.90 -7.33 3.34
CA GLY A 127 -2.16 -6.68 2.25
C GLY A 127 -2.32 -7.41 0.92
N ASP A 128 -2.24 -8.74 0.92
CA ASP A 128 -2.43 -9.57 -0.28
C ASP A 128 -3.86 -9.47 -0.84
N VAL A 129 -4.86 -9.50 0.03
CA VAL A 129 -6.26 -9.33 -0.37
C VAL A 129 -6.50 -7.91 -0.90
N TRP A 130 -5.91 -6.90 -0.26
CA TRP A 130 -6.02 -5.51 -0.72
C TRP A 130 -5.43 -5.30 -2.11
N LEU A 131 -4.25 -5.85 -2.36
CA LEU A 131 -3.64 -5.82 -3.71
C LEU A 131 -4.55 -6.48 -4.74
N SER A 132 -5.08 -7.66 -4.44
CA SER A 132 -6.02 -8.38 -5.31
C SER A 132 -7.28 -7.54 -5.60
N ALA A 133 -7.83 -6.89 -4.59
CA ALA A 133 -9.00 -6.01 -4.72
C ALA A 133 -8.70 -4.78 -5.58
N LEU A 134 -7.53 -4.16 -5.42
CA LEU A 134 -7.07 -3.05 -6.28
C LEU A 134 -6.92 -3.48 -7.73
N VAL A 135 -6.34 -4.65 -7.98
CA VAL A 135 -6.22 -5.21 -9.34
C VAL A 135 -7.59 -5.39 -9.97
N ALA A 136 -8.57 -5.93 -9.24
CA ALA A 136 -9.93 -6.08 -9.73
C ALA A 136 -10.59 -4.73 -10.08
N TRP A 137 -10.33 -3.71 -9.27
CA TRP A 137 -10.83 -2.36 -9.54
C TRP A 137 -10.17 -1.71 -10.76
N VAL A 138 -8.84 -1.67 -10.86
CA VAL A 138 -8.14 -1.03 -11.99
C VAL A 138 -8.37 -1.74 -13.32
N THR A 139 -8.70 -3.03 -13.29
CA THR A 139 -9.04 -3.81 -14.49
C THR A 139 -10.55 -3.77 -14.84
N GLY A 140 -11.35 -3.03 -14.09
CA GLY A 140 -12.79 -2.87 -14.33
C GLY A 140 -13.65 -4.08 -13.98
N ARG A 141 -13.11 -5.07 -13.27
CA ARG A 141 -13.86 -6.26 -12.83
C ARG A 141 -14.67 -6.02 -11.55
N SER A 142 -14.33 -4.99 -10.81
CA SER A 142 -14.98 -4.61 -9.55
C SER A 142 -15.18 -3.09 -9.49
N THR A 143 -16.30 -2.67 -8.91
CA THR A 143 -16.52 -1.25 -8.57
C THR A 143 -15.75 -0.85 -7.32
N ALA A 144 -15.62 0.45 -7.08
CA ALA A 144 -15.03 0.96 -5.84
C ALA A 144 -15.79 0.47 -4.59
N ALA A 145 -17.12 0.42 -4.66
CA ALA A 145 -17.98 -0.07 -3.57
C ALA A 145 -17.77 -1.57 -3.29
N GLU A 146 -17.72 -2.39 -4.34
CA GLU A 146 -17.43 -3.83 -4.22
C GLU A 146 -16.05 -4.10 -3.66
N THR A 147 -15.04 -3.33 -4.08
CA THR A 147 -13.67 -3.39 -3.54
C THR A 147 -13.65 -3.09 -2.05
N ALA A 148 -14.31 -2.03 -1.61
CA ALA A 148 -14.41 -1.66 -0.21
C ALA A 148 -15.13 -2.75 0.62
N GLN A 149 -16.21 -3.30 0.10
CA GLN A 149 -16.99 -4.38 0.76
C GLN A 149 -16.16 -5.65 0.91
N HIS A 150 -15.40 -6.03 -0.12
CA HIS A 150 -14.52 -7.19 -0.09
C HIS A 150 -13.43 -7.06 0.97
N MET A 151 -12.81 -5.88 1.06
CA MET A 151 -11.80 -5.58 2.08
C MET A 151 -12.37 -5.62 3.49
N GLU A 152 -13.53 -5.02 3.71
CA GLU A 152 -14.19 -5.04 5.00
C GLU A 152 -14.50 -6.47 5.45
N THR A 153 -15.02 -7.29 4.55
CA THR A 153 -15.28 -8.71 4.81
C THR A 153 -14.01 -9.46 5.22
N ALA A 154 -12.93 -9.29 4.48
CA ALA A 154 -11.65 -9.95 4.78
C ALA A 154 -11.11 -9.54 6.16
N VAL A 155 -11.13 -8.26 6.49
CA VAL A 155 -10.66 -7.76 7.79
C VAL A 155 -11.49 -8.32 8.93
N ARG A 156 -12.82 -8.32 8.82
CA ARG A 156 -13.70 -8.85 9.86
C ARG A 156 -13.62 -10.36 10.04
N LEU A 157 -13.25 -11.10 9.00
CA LEU A 157 -12.98 -12.54 9.11
C LEU A 157 -11.66 -12.86 9.81
N LEU A 158 -10.65 -12.02 9.63
CA LEU A 158 -9.30 -12.21 10.19
C LEU A 158 -9.16 -11.64 11.60
N LEU A 159 -9.80 -10.52 11.88
CA LEU A 159 -9.79 -9.83 13.19
C LEU A 159 -11.15 -10.02 13.88
N ARG A 160 -11.46 -11.26 14.20
CA ARG A 160 -12.61 -11.60 15.04
C ARG A 160 -12.26 -11.37 16.51
N ASP A 161 -13.19 -10.73 17.23
CA ASP A 161 -13.16 -10.60 18.68
C ASP A 161 -13.36 -11.96 19.37
#